data_784e1aa106886448638012552755fa6e
#
_entry.id   784e1aa106886448638012552755fa6e
#
_cell.length_a   1.000
_cell.length_b   1.000
_cell.length_c   1.000
_cell.angle_alpha   90.00
_cell.angle_beta   90.00
_cell.angle_gamma   90.00
#
_symmetry.space_group_name_H-M   'P 1'
#
loop_
_entity.id
_entity.type
_entity.pdbx_description
1 polymer ?
#
loop_
_entity_poly.entity_id
_entity_poly.type
_entity_poly.pdbx_seq_one_letter_code
_entity_poly.pdbx_strand_id
1 'polypeptide(L)'
;MQTEPNKKTDREEYLKAYSEHAKTLRNWFVGYGIGVIVLFITKDRPWDALNKSGYATLICVLLFLGVFAQVLLSQLNKIANWYCYYGEFKPASKTKWQSKISRWWEKQFWIDCLFDFITIATFVLSTIFMLKAFGT
;
A
#
# COMPACT_ATOMS: atom_id res chain seq x y z
N MET A 1 -29.94 -8.92 33.89
CA MET A 1 -29.96 -7.76 32.98
C MET A 1 -28.67 -7.83 32.19
N GLN A 2 -28.67 -8.51 31.02
CA GLN A 2 -27.50 -8.60 30.14
C GLN A 2 -27.43 -7.28 29.39
N THR A 3 -26.39 -6.48 29.68
CA THR A 3 -26.04 -5.30 28.89
C THR A 3 -25.73 -5.76 27.47
N GLU A 4 -26.55 -5.34 26.49
CA GLU A 4 -26.23 -5.54 25.07
C GLU A 4 -24.80 -5.02 24.79
N PRO A 5 -23.91 -5.83 24.19
CA PRO A 5 -22.59 -5.36 23.81
C PRO A 5 -22.76 -4.15 22.90
N ASN A 6 -22.07 -3.07 23.25
CA ASN A 6 -22.17 -1.81 22.52
C ASN A 6 -21.58 -1.99 21.12
N LYS A 7 -22.43 -2.39 20.19
CA LYS A 7 -22.12 -2.71 18.79
C LYS A 7 -21.29 -1.62 18.05
N LYS A 8 -21.31 -0.41 18.60
CA LYS A 8 -20.54 0.73 18.11
C LYS A 8 -19.08 0.65 18.54
N THR A 9 -18.81 0.24 19.78
CA THR A 9 -17.45 0.08 20.33
C THR A 9 -16.71 -1.07 19.63
N ASP A 10 -17.39 -2.21 19.42
CA ASP A 10 -16.79 -3.35 18.71
C ASP A 10 -16.39 -2.97 17.28
N ARG A 11 -17.23 -2.21 16.58
CA ARG A 11 -16.92 -1.75 15.22
C ARG A 11 -15.71 -0.80 15.18
N GLU A 12 -15.59 0.09 16.13
CA GLU A 12 -14.46 1.02 16.23
C GLU A 12 -13.15 0.28 16.53
N GLU A 13 -13.20 -0.75 17.40
CA GLU A 13 -12.05 -1.60 17.69
C GLU A 13 -11.59 -2.41 16.45
N TYR A 14 -12.53 -3.00 15.69
CA TYR A 14 -12.21 -3.69 14.45
C TYR A 14 -11.59 -2.77 13.40
N LEU A 15 -12.11 -1.56 13.23
CA LEU A 15 -11.57 -0.59 12.29
C LEU A 15 -10.16 -0.13 12.69
N LYS A 16 -9.93 0.03 13.98
CA LYS A 16 -8.61 0.39 14.52
C LYS A 16 -7.60 -0.74 14.29
N ALA A 17 -7.95 -1.97 14.63
CA ALA A 17 -7.11 -3.15 14.41
C ALA A 17 -6.78 -3.33 12.93
N TYR A 18 -7.78 -3.20 12.05
CA TYR A 18 -7.57 -3.24 10.60
C TYR A 18 -6.60 -2.16 10.11
N SER A 19 -6.78 -0.92 10.58
CA SER A 19 -5.90 0.20 10.23
C SER A 19 -4.45 -0.04 10.65
N GLU A 20 -4.23 -0.60 11.85
CA GLU A 20 -2.90 -0.94 12.36
C GLU A 20 -2.24 -2.06 11.54
N HIS A 21 -2.98 -3.11 11.19
CA HIS A 21 -2.48 -4.18 10.32
C HIS A 21 -2.14 -3.68 8.92
N ALA A 22 -3.01 -2.90 8.31
CA ALA A 22 -2.76 -2.32 6.99
C ALA A 22 -1.52 -1.41 6.98
N LYS A 23 -1.33 -0.60 8.02
CA LYS A 23 -0.15 0.25 8.19
C LYS A 23 1.13 -0.58 8.32
N THR A 24 1.09 -1.63 9.12
CA THR A 24 2.23 -2.53 9.33
C THR A 24 2.60 -3.22 8.02
N LEU A 25 1.63 -3.75 7.30
CA LEU A 25 1.85 -4.41 6.00
C LEU A 25 2.49 -3.46 4.98
N ARG A 26 1.99 -2.23 4.87
CA ARG A 26 2.56 -1.20 3.99
C ARG A 26 4.00 -0.83 4.35
N ASN A 27 4.31 -0.72 5.63
CA ASN A 27 5.68 -0.48 6.07
C ASN A 27 6.62 -1.63 5.67
N TRP A 28 6.18 -2.89 5.78
CA TRP A 28 6.94 -4.04 5.32
C TRP A 28 7.18 -4.01 3.81
N PHE A 29 6.17 -3.68 3.00
CA PHE A 29 6.30 -3.60 1.55
C PHE A 29 7.28 -2.50 1.12
N VAL A 30 7.18 -1.32 1.71
CA VAL A 30 8.11 -0.22 1.43
C VAL A 30 9.52 -0.58 1.88
N GLY A 31 9.66 -1.17 3.09
CA GLY A 31 10.94 -1.64 3.62
C GLY A 31 11.60 -2.69 2.73
N TYR A 32 10.83 -3.66 2.23
CA TYR A 32 11.32 -4.66 1.28
C TYR A 32 11.80 -4.01 -0.02
N GLY A 33 11.00 -3.16 -0.64
CA GLY A 33 11.34 -2.51 -1.91
C GLY A 33 12.61 -1.67 -1.79
N ILE A 34 12.74 -0.86 -0.74
CA ILE A 34 13.93 -0.05 -0.47
C ILE A 34 15.12 -0.94 -0.15
N GLY A 35 14.96 -1.95 0.69
CA GLY A 35 16.02 -2.87 1.08
C GLY A 35 16.65 -3.60 -0.10
N VAL A 36 15.84 -4.06 -1.04
CA VAL A 36 16.32 -4.69 -2.27
C VAL A 36 17.10 -3.70 -3.15
N ILE A 37 16.59 -2.48 -3.34
CA ILE A 37 17.27 -1.44 -4.12
C ILE A 37 18.64 -1.12 -3.49
N VAL A 38 18.68 -0.92 -2.16
CA VAL A 38 19.92 -0.65 -1.43
C VAL A 38 20.91 -1.80 -1.60
N LEU A 39 20.45 -3.06 -1.51
CA LEU A 39 21.30 -4.23 -1.71
C LEU A 39 21.97 -4.22 -3.09
N PHE A 40 21.25 -3.86 -4.13
CA PHE A 40 21.80 -3.80 -5.49
C PHE A 40 22.77 -2.64 -5.71
N ILE A 41 22.56 -1.50 -5.05
CA ILE A 41 23.46 -0.34 -5.17
C ILE A 41 24.76 -0.57 -4.37
N THR A 42 24.69 -1.28 -3.23
CA THR A 42 25.84 -1.46 -2.34
C THR A 42 26.72 -2.67 -2.64
N LYS A 43 26.28 -3.57 -3.50
CA LYS A 43 26.99 -4.81 -3.85
C LYS A 43 27.12 -4.95 -5.36
N ASP A 44 28.36 -4.95 -5.86
CA ASP A 44 28.65 -5.06 -7.29
C ASP A 44 28.22 -6.40 -7.88
N ARG A 45 28.46 -7.51 -7.17
CA ARG A 45 28.15 -8.87 -7.65
C ARG A 45 26.69 -9.11 -7.99
N PRO A 46 25.70 -8.76 -7.13
CA PRO A 46 24.29 -8.86 -7.49
C PRO A 46 23.90 -8.01 -8.70
N TRP A 47 24.43 -6.80 -8.78
CA TRP A 47 24.17 -5.91 -9.90
C TRP A 47 24.70 -6.47 -11.23
N ASP A 48 25.92 -6.97 -11.25
CA ASP A 48 26.54 -7.55 -12.43
C ASP A 48 25.78 -8.80 -12.92
N ALA A 49 25.37 -9.68 -12.01
CA ALA A 49 24.58 -10.86 -12.35
C ALA A 49 23.23 -10.46 -12.95
N LEU A 50 22.55 -9.47 -12.35
CA LEU A 50 21.28 -8.95 -12.82
C LEU A 50 21.40 -8.34 -14.22
N ASN A 51 22.44 -7.55 -14.43
CA ASN A 51 22.68 -6.85 -15.70
C ASN A 51 23.01 -7.83 -16.83
N LYS A 52 23.80 -8.85 -16.53
CA LYS A 52 24.12 -9.94 -17.49
C LYS A 52 22.90 -10.77 -17.88
N SER A 53 21.96 -10.98 -16.93
CA SER A 53 20.73 -11.73 -17.19
C SER A 53 19.71 -10.98 -18.05
N GLY A 54 19.87 -9.66 -18.23
CA GLY A 54 18.92 -8.80 -18.94
C GLY A 54 17.64 -8.47 -18.13
N TYR A 55 17.50 -8.97 -16.91
CA TYR A 55 16.31 -8.74 -16.08
C TYR A 55 16.40 -7.49 -15.19
N ALA A 56 17.54 -6.80 -15.13
CA ALA A 56 17.78 -5.67 -14.24
C ALA A 56 16.68 -4.59 -14.35
N THR A 57 16.42 -4.14 -15.55
CA THR A 57 15.40 -3.09 -15.79
C THR A 57 14.01 -3.56 -15.38
N LEU A 58 13.63 -4.79 -15.73
CA LEU A 58 12.32 -5.33 -15.36
C LEU A 58 12.13 -5.40 -13.84
N ILE A 59 13.13 -5.88 -13.11
CA ILE A 59 13.12 -5.98 -11.66
C ILE A 59 13.00 -4.60 -11.02
N CYS A 60 13.78 -3.62 -11.49
CA CYS A 60 13.69 -2.24 -11.00
C CYS A 60 12.31 -1.63 -11.25
N VAL A 61 11.71 -1.84 -12.41
CA VAL A 61 10.36 -1.36 -12.73
C VAL A 61 9.32 -2.01 -11.82
N LEU A 62 9.40 -3.32 -11.60
CA LEU A 62 8.47 -4.04 -10.72
C LEU A 62 8.57 -3.55 -9.27
N LEU A 63 9.77 -3.37 -8.75
CA LEU A 63 9.99 -2.85 -7.39
C LEU A 63 9.46 -1.42 -7.26
N PHE A 64 9.77 -0.56 -8.23
CA PHE A 64 9.28 0.81 -8.24
C PHE A 64 7.74 0.85 -8.29
N LEU A 65 7.12 0.03 -9.13
CA LEU A 65 5.67 -0.05 -9.26
C LEU A 65 5.02 -0.48 -7.94
N GLY A 66 5.59 -1.48 -7.25
CA GLY A 66 5.08 -1.95 -5.96
C GLY A 66 5.16 -0.87 -4.88
N VAL A 67 6.29 -0.19 -4.74
CA VAL A 67 6.45 0.91 -3.78
C VAL A 67 5.54 2.07 -4.14
N PHE A 68 5.49 2.46 -5.40
CA PHE A 68 4.66 3.56 -5.89
C PHE A 68 3.17 3.31 -5.63
N ALA A 69 2.68 2.08 -5.85
CA ALA A 69 1.30 1.71 -5.57
C ALA A 69 0.94 1.96 -4.10
N GLN A 70 1.81 1.58 -3.16
CA GLN A 70 1.56 1.78 -1.72
C GLN A 70 1.62 3.26 -1.31
N VAL A 71 2.56 4.02 -1.85
CA VAL A 71 2.65 5.47 -1.60
C VAL A 71 1.42 6.18 -2.14
N LEU A 72 0.99 5.85 -3.36
CA LEU A 72 -0.19 6.43 -3.98
C LEU A 72 -1.45 6.13 -3.17
N LEU A 73 -1.65 4.87 -2.78
CA LEU A 73 -2.78 4.47 -1.94
C LEU A 73 -2.80 5.22 -0.61
N SER A 74 -1.65 5.35 0.05
CA SER A 74 -1.52 6.09 1.30
C SER A 74 -1.92 7.56 1.15
N GLN A 75 -1.52 8.21 0.06
CA GLN A 75 -1.89 9.60 -0.21
C GLN A 75 -3.38 9.75 -0.53
N LEU A 76 -3.95 8.85 -1.31
CA LEU A 76 -5.38 8.87 -1.64
C LEU A 76 -6.23 8.68 -0.39
N ASN A 77 -5.87 7.75 0.49
CA ASN A 77 -6.56 7.56 1.77
C ASN A 77 -6.44 8.77 2.68
N LYS A 78 -5.26 9.42 2.72
CA LYS A 78 -5.07 10.66 3.49
C LYS A 78 -5.96 11.78 2.98
N ILE A 79 -6.06 11.96 1.66
CA ILE A 79 -6.91 12.97 1.04
C ILE A 79 -8.39 12.68 1.32
N ALA A 80 -8.82 11.43 1.18
CA ALA A 80 -10.19 11.01 1.45
C ALA A 80 -10.58 11.28 2.91
N ASN A 81 -9.73 10.89 3.87
CA ASN A 81 -9.94 11.15 5.29
C ASN A 81 -10.00 12.65 5.61
N TRP A 82 -9.14 13.44 4.99
CA TRP A 82 -9.17 14.89 5.14
C TRP A 82 -10.50 15.49 4.69
N TYR A 83 -11.02 15.10 3.54
CA TYR A 83 -12.31 15.59 3.04
C TYR A 83 -13.49 15.12 3.89
N CYS A 84 -13.44 13.89 4.43
CA CYS A 84 -14.44 13.40 5.39
C CYS A 84 -14.43 14.24 6.66
N TYR A 85 -13.27 14.46 7.27
CA TYR A 85 -13.09 15.22 8.50
C TYR A 85 -13.61 16.67 8.35
N TYR A 86 -13.14 17.40 7.32
CA TYR A 86 -13.62 18.76 7.06
C TYR A 86 -15.11 18.82 6.76
N GLY A 87 -15.61 17.75 6.20
CA GLY A 87 -17.00 17.62 5.90
C GLY A 87 -17.90 17.54 7.11
N GLU A 88 -17.48 16.97 8.20
CA GLU A 88 -18.25 16.88 9.45
C GLU A 88 -18.22 18.19 10.24
N PHE A 89 -17.05 18.85 10.29
CA PHE A 89 -16.84 20.02 11.14
C PHE A 89 -17.17 21.37 10.51
N LYS A 90 -17.24 21.46 9.17
CA LYS A 90 -17.60 22.71 8.46
C LYS A 90 -18.62 22.45 7.33
N PRO A 91 -19.91 22.23 7.67
CA PRO A 91 -20.93 21.89 6.68
C PRO A 91 -21.17 22.97 5.62
N ALA A 92 -20.86 24.23 5.92
CA ALA A 92 -21.09 25.36 5.01
C ALA A 92 -20.08 25.49 3.86
N SER A 93 -18.90 24.84 3.95
CA SER A 93 -17.84 24.92 2.93
C SER A 93 -17.82 23.75 1.96
N LYS A 94 -18.80 22.84 2.04
CA LYS A 94 -18.84 21.62 1.21
C LYS A 94 -19.32 21.90 -0.20
N THR A 95 -18.47 21.69 -1.17
CA THR A 95 -18.94 21.24 -2.47
C THR A 95 -19.54 19.85 -2.32
N LYS A 96 -20.85 19.70 -2.56
CA LYS A 96 -21.61 18.44 -2.46
C LYS A 96 -20.91 17.25 -3.17
N TRP A 97 -20.08 17.56 -4.14
CA TRP A 97 -19.33 16.57 -4.94
C TRP A 97 -18.14 15.94 -4.18
N GLN A 98 -17.34 16.75 -3.50
CA GLN A 98 -16.17 16.29 -2.74
C GLN A 98 -16.56 15.37 -1.58
N SER A 99 -17.65 15.69 -0.85
CA SER A 99 -18.11 14.83 0.24
C SER A 99 -18.76 13.53 -0.27
N LYS A 100 -19.29 13.53 -1.50
CA LYS A 100 -19.88 12.34 -2.12
C LYS A 100 -18.79 11.37 -2.59
N ILE A 101 -17.73 11.88 -3.20
CA ILE A 101 -16.57 11.08 -3.62
C ILE A 101 -15.84 10.52 -2.42
N SER A 102 -15.61 11.31 -1.38
CA SER A 102 -14.91 10.86 -0.17
C SER A 102 -15.66 9.74 0.55
N ARG A 103 -16.99 9.86 0.71
CA ARG A 103 -17.82 8.80 1.27
C ARG A 103 -17.92 7.57 0.37
N TRP A 104 -17.84 7.74 -0.93
CA TRP A 104 -17.78 6.61 -1.87
C TRP A 104 -16.44 5.88 -1.72
N TRP A 105 -15.33 6.61 -1.66
CA TRP A 105 -13.99 6.06 -1.45
C TRP A 105 -13.88 5.28 -0.13
N GLU A 106 -14.36 5.83 0.97
CA GLU A 106 -14.33 5.18 2.29
C GLU A 106 -15.09 3.83 2.33
N LYS A 107 -16.09 3.66 1.47
CA LYS A 107 -16.84 2.41 1.34
C LYS A 107 -16.15 1.37 0.46
N GLN A 108 -15.11 1.73 -0.27
CA GLN A 108 -14.47 0.89 -1.28
C GLN A 108 -13.26 0.14 -0.70
N PHE A 109 -13.51 -0.74 0.27
CA PHE A 109 -12.51 -1.63 0.85
C PHE A 109 -11.72 -2.45 -0.20
N TRP A 110 -12.36 -2.82 -1.30
CA TRP A 110 -11.75 -3.60 -2.37
C TRP A 110 -10.60 -2.85 -3.08
N ILE A 111 -10.59 -1.53 -3.07
CA ILE A 111 -9.52 -0.73 -3.66
C ILE A 111 -8.23 -0.93 -2.87
N ASP A 112 -8.30 -0.88 -1.53
CA ASP A 112 -7.14 -1.16 -0.66
C ASP A 112 -6.60 -2.57 -0.93
N CYS A 113 -7.48 -3.57 -0.96
CA CYS A 113 -7.10 -4.95 -1.27
C CYS A 113 -6.47 -5.11 -2.66
N LEU A 114 -6.97 -4.39 -3.66
CA LEU A 114 -6.43 -4.44 -5.02
C LEU A 114 -4.99 -3.88 -5.06
N PHE A 115 -4.74 -2.74 -4.43
CA PHE A 115 -3.40 -2.15 -4.37
C PHE A 115 -2.42 -3.04 -3.60
N ASP A 116 -2.85 -3.63 -2.48
CA ASP A 116 -2.05 -4.57 -1.72
C ASP A 116 -1.72 -5.81 -2.56
N PHE A 117 -2.70 -6.34 -3.29
CA PHE A 117 -2.48 -7.48 -4.19
C PHE A 117 -1.51 -7.16 -5.34
N ILE A 118 -1.63 -5.98 -5.96
CA ILE A 118 -0.69 -5.51 -6.99
C ILE A 118 0.73 -5.44 -6.41
N THR A 119 0.89 -4.92 -5.21
CA THR A 119 2.19 -4.82 -4.54
C THR A 119 2.79 -6.20 -4.27
N ILE A 120 2.00 -7.13 -3.73
CA ILE A 120 2.44 -8.51 -3.50
C ILE A 120 2.86 -9.15 -4.82
N ALA A 121 2.04 -9.05 -5.85
CA ALA A 121 2.32 -9.64 -7.16
C ALA A 121 3.62 -9.10 -7.77
N THR A 122 3.83 -7.79 -7.73
CA THR A 122 5.05 -7.17 -8.28
C THR A 122 6.29 -7.59 -7.49
N PHE A 123 6.22 -7.72 -6.16
CA PHE A 123 7.35 -8.14 -5.34
C PHE A 123 7.65 -9.63 -5.50
N VAL A 124 6.64 -10.48 -5.57
CA VAL A 124 6.83 -11.91 -5.86
C VAL A 124 7.46 -12.11 -7.23
N LEU A 125 6.95 -11.43 -8.26
CA LEU A 125 7.53 -11.51 -9.60
C LEU A 125 8.98 -11.01 -9.63
N SER A 126 9.27 -9.87 -8.98
CA SER A 126 10.64 -9.36 -8.91
C SER A 126 11.58 -10.36 -8.22
N THR A 127 11.12 -11.00 -7.13
CA THR A 127 11.89 -12.03 -6.43
C THR A 127 12.16 -13.25 -7.31
N ILE A 128 11.16 -13.72 -8.06
CA ILE A 128 11.31 -14.85 -8.99
C ILE A 128 12.37 -14.52 -10.08
N PHE A 129 12.31 -13.31 -10.65
CA PHE A 129 13.30 -12.89 -11.65
C PHE A 129 14.70 -12.71 -11.06
N MET A 130 14.81 -12.24 -9.81
CA MET A 130 16.09 -12.20 -9.10
C MET A 130 16.68 -13.61 -8.92
N LEU A 131 15.86 -14.56 -8.43
CA LEU A 131 16.31 -15.94 -8.25
C LEU A 131 16.75 -16.60 -9.57
N LYS A 132 16.04 -16.31 -10.66
CA LYS A 132 16.47 -16.77 -11.99
C LYS A 132 17.79 -16.13 -12.43
N ALA A 133 17.99 -14.84 -12.17
CA ALA A 133 19.22 -14.15 -12.52
C ALA A 133 20.45 -14.66 -11.75
N PHE A 134 20.26 -15.10 -10.52
CA PHE A 134 21.34 -15.65 -9.68
C PHE A 134 21.54 -17.16 -9.86
N GLY A 135 20.56 -17.87 -10.40
CA GLY A 135 20.62 -19.31 -10.63
C GLY A 135 21.19 -19.71 -12.00
N THR A 136 21.45 -18.73 -12.85
CA THR A 136 22.12 -18.89 -14.16
C THR A 136 23.56 -18.44 -14.09
#